data_8e06fc1e9710bd1a5a413094f05079be
#
_entry.id   8e06fc1e9710bd1a5a413094f05079be
#
_cell.length_a   1.000
_cell.length_b   1.000
_cell.length_c   1.000
_cell.angle_alpha   90.00
_cell.angle_beta   90.00
_cell.angle_gamma   90.00
#
_symmetry.space_group_name_H-M   'P 1'
#
loop_
_entity.id
_entity.type
_entity.pdbx_description
1 polymer ?
#
loop_
_entity_poly.entity_id
_entity_poly.type
_entity_poly.pdbx_seq_one_letter_code
_entity_poly.pdbx_strand_id
1 'polypeptide(L)' 'MIDYSAILILNYPGTQWTLNGDSYEGLDWLDSTPKPTQAELDALWIPTQEAD' A
#
# COMPACT_ATOMS: atom_id res chain seq x y z
N MET A 1 -12.22 3.67 -5.45
CA MET A 1 -11.64 3.58 -4.12
C MET A 1 -10.27 2.92 -4.18
N ILE A 2 -9.29 3.50 -3.52
CA ILE A 2 -7.93 2.96 -3.53
C ILE A 2 -7.84 1.77 -2.59
N ASP A 3 -7.26 0.68 -3.08
CA ASP A 3 -7.03 -0.51 -2.27
C ASP A 3 -5.53 -0.58 -1.93
N TYR A 4 -5.18 -0.08 -0.76
CA TYR A 4 -3.77 -0.03 -0.35
C TYR A 4 -3.18 -1.43 -0.15
N SER A 5 -3.99 -2.40 0.25
CA SER A 5 -3.46 -3.75 0.43
C SER A 5 -3.02 -4.34 -0.91
N ALA A 6 -3.76 -4.11 -1.98
CA ALA A 6 -3.37 -4.57 -3.31
C ALA A 6 -2.08 -3.90 -3.77
N ILE A 7 -1.95 -2.59 -3.54
CA ILE A 7 -0.73 -1.87 -3.89
C ILE A 7 0.48 -2.46 -3.16
N LEU A 8 0.32 -2.71 -1.86
CA LEU A 8 1.42 -3.22 -1.05
C LEU A 8 1.82 -4.64 -1.44
N ILE A 9 0.84 -5.48 -1.74
CA ILE A 9 1.12 -6.85 -2.15
C ILE A 9 1.88 -6.88 -3.47
N LEU A 10 1.50 -6.03 -4.41
CA LEU A 10 2.08 -6.03 -5.74
C LEU A 10 3.41 -5.29 -5.83
N ASN A 11 3.56 -4.21 -5.06
CA ASN A 11 4.73 -3.34 -5.18
C ASN A 11 5.73 -3.49 -4.04
N TYR A 12 5.31 -4.06 -2.92
CA TYR A 12 6.17 -4.25 -1.75
C TYR A 12 6.08 -5.70 -1.26
N PRO A 13 6.39 -6.68 -2.12
CA PRO A 13 6.29 -8.09 -1.72
C PRO A 13 7.32 -8.42 -0.64
N GLY A 14 6.92 -9.28 0.29
CA GLY A 14 7.83 -9.71 1.34
C GLY A 14 7.93 -8.76 2.52
N THR A 15 7.26 -7.62 2.48
CA THR A 15 7.23 -6.69 3.61
C THR A 15 6.15 -7.08 4.61
N GLN A 16 6.34 -6.65 5.86
CA GLN A 16 5.39 -6.94 6.94
C GLN A 16 4.62 -5.69 7.31
N TRP A 17 3.31 -5.78 7.26
CA TRP A 17 2.42 -4.68 7.60
C TRP A 17 1.03 -5.20 7.90
N THR A 18 0.23 -4.38 8.58
CA THR A 18 -1.19 -4.67 8.77
C THR A 18 -1.97 -3.44 8.33
N LEU A 19 -3.15 -3.67 7.78
CA LEU A 19 -4.01 -2.59 7.32
C LEU A 19 -5.37 -2.71 7.99
N ASN A 20 -5.69 -1.74 8.83
CA ASN A 20 -6.97 -1.70 9.52
C ASN A 20 -7.90 -0.74 8.82
N GLY A 21 -8.90 -1.28 8.12
CA GLY A 21 -9.81 -0.48 7.33
C GLY A 21 -9.28 -0.25 5.92
N ASP A 22 -9.86 0.72 5.25
CA ASP A 22 -9.58 0.97 3.83
C ASP A 22 -8.74 2.21 3.58
N SER A 23 -8.22 2.84 4.64
CA SER A 23 -7.49 4.08 4.49
C SER A 23 -6.04 3.92 4.91
N TYR A 24 -5.21 4.82 4.38
CA TYR A 24 -3.79 4.82 4.69
C TYR A 24 -3.53 5.01 6.20
N GLU A 25 -4.42 5.72 6.87
CA GLU A 25 -4.28 5.96 8.31
C GLU A 25 -4.29 4.67 9.12
N GLY A 26 -4.95 3.63 8.62
CA GLY A 26 -4.99 2.35 9.29
C GLY A 26 -3.81 1.45 8.97
N LEU A 27 -2.88 1.91 8.15
CA LEU A 27 -1.71 1.13 7.78
C LEU A 27 -0.69 1.13 8.91
N ASP A 28 -0.37 -0.07 9.39
CA ASP A 28 0.61 -0.27 10.45
C ASP A 28 1.81 -0.98 9.83
N TRP A 29 2.90 -0.25 9.65
CA TRP A 29 4.10 -0.77 8.97
C TRP A 29 4.99 -1.46 10.00
N LEU A 30 5.13 -2.76 9.86
CA LEU A 30 5.89 -3.58 10.80
C LEU A 30 7.26 -3.97 10.28
N ASP A 31 7.51 -3.71 9.00
CA ASP A 31 8.77 -4.07 8.36
C ASP A 31 9.89 -3.12 8.77
N SER A 32 11.13 -3.58 8.61
CA SER A 32 12.31 -2.76 8.95
C SER A 32 12.61 -1.69 7.92
N THR A 33 12.03 -1.78 6.74
CA THR A 33 12.22 -0.77 5.71
C THR A 33 11.36 0.47 5.99
N PRO A 34 11.70 1.64 5.40
CA PRO A 34 10.90 2.84 5.62
C PRO A 34 9.47 2.68 5.11
N LYS A 35 8.51 3.15 5.91
CA LYS A 35 7.10 3.13 5.53
C LYS A 35 6.88 4.03 4.32
N PRO A 36 6.21 3.52 3.25
CA PRO A 36 5.89 4.36 2.10
C PRO A 36 4.89 5.44 2.49
N THR A 37 4.96 6.58 1.81
CA THR A 37 4.02 7.67 2.07
C THR A 37 2.73 7.42 1.32
N GLN A 38 1.67 8.11 1.75
CA GLN A 38 0.39 8.01 1.07
C GLN A 38 0.50 8.44 -0.39
N ALA A 39 1.28 9.49 -0.66
CA ALA A 39 1.47 9.97 -2.02
C ALA A 39 2.15 8.91 -2.90
N GLU A 40 3.11 8.18 -2.33
CA GLU A 40 3.76 7.11 -3.07
C GLU A 40 2.79 6.00 -3.43
N LEU A 41 1.94 5.62 -2.49
CA LEU A 41 0.95 4.57 -2.74
C LEU A 41 -0.11 5.03 -3.73
N ASP A 42 -0.55 6.27 -3.62
CA ASP A 42 -1.53 6.82 -4.54
C ASP A 42 -1.00 6.83 -5.98
N ALA A 43 0.29 7.14 -6.13
CA ALA A 43 0.92 7.14 -7.44
C ALA A 43 1.00 5.75 -8.04
N LEU A 44 1.11 4.72 -7.20
CA LEU A 44 1.18 3.34 -7.66
C LEU A 44 -0.20 2.74 -7.95
N TRP A 45 -1.26 3.34 -7.43
CA TRP A 45 -2.61 2.81 -7.60
C TRP A 45 -3.04 2.73 -9.05
N ILE A 46 -2.86 3.82 -9.80
CA ILE A 46 -3.33 3.88 -11.17
C ILE A 46 -2.73 2.80 -12.07
N PRO A 47 -1.40 2.67 -12.16
CA PRO A 47 -0.83 1.61 -12.98
C PRO A 47 -1.11 0.20 -12.44
N THR A 48 -1.37 0.06 -11.14
CA THR A 48 -1.60 -1.24 -10.53
C THR A 48 -3.02 -1.73 -10.76
N GLN A 49 -4.01 -0.84 -10.64
CA GLN A 49 -5.42 -1.23 -10.61
C GLN A 49 -6.17 -0.88 -11.88
N GLU A 50 -5.88 0.26 -12.46
CA GLU A 50 -6.61 0.70 -13.66
C GLU A 50 -6.06 0.12 -14.95
N ALA A 51 -4.91 -0.53 -14.87
CA ALA A 51 -4.38 -1.25 -16.02
C ALA A 51 -5.25 -2.44 -16.40
N ASP A 52 -6.11 -2.87 -15.50
CA ASP A 52 -7.09 -3.90 -15.79
C ASP A 52 -8.21 -3.31 -16.67
#